data_598699ebdfc987af13a6aeff7afff87b
#
_entry.id   598699ebdfc987af13a6aeff7afff87b
#
_cell.length_a   1.000
_cell.length_b   1.000
_cell.length_c   1.000
_cell.angle_alpha   90.00
_cell.angle_beta   90.00
_cell.angle_gamma   90.00
#
_symmetry.space_group_name_H-M   'P 1'
#
loop_
_entity.id
_entity.type
_entity.pdbx_description
1 polymer ?
#
loop_
_entity_poly.entity_id
_entity_poly.type
_entity_poly.pdbx_seq_one_letter_code
_entity_poly.pdbx_strand_id
1 'polypeptide(L)'
;VVAIGIGAAVFVILGRFVVIPTGFPNTNIETSYAFLALISAIFGPFAGLMTGLVGHAIKDFTTYGSAWWSWVICSGIIGCLYGWIGLKLNLSSGLFSRKSMIYFNIGQIIANIICWALIAPTLDILIYNEPANKVYTQGVISAVLNIISVGIIGTILLKAYA
;
A
#
# COMPACT_ATOMS: atom_id res chain seq x y z
N VAL A 1 15.94 -1.17 10.65
CA VAL A 1 15.50 0.06 11.32
C VAL A 1 15.66 1.26 10.38
N VAL A 2 16.84 1.49 9.81
CA VAL A 2 17.09 2.64 8.92
C VAL A 2 16.19 2.59 7.67
N ALA A 3 16.05 1.43 7.04
CA ALA A 3 15.19 1.26 5.88
C ALA A 3 13.72 1.59 6.19
N ILE A 4 13.24 1.21 7.38
CA ILE A 4 11.89 1.53 7.84
C ILE A 4 11.73 3.03 8.03
N GLY A 5 12.68 3.70 8.66
CA GLY A 5 12.64 5.15 8.87
C GLY A 5 12.61 5.95 7.57
N ILE A 6 13.53 5.62 6.65
CA ILE A 6 13.58 6.27 5.33
C ILE A 6 12.36 5.92 4.51
N GLY A 7 11.95 4.65 4.52
CA GLY A 7 10.76 4.19 3.81
C GLY A 7 9.49 4.88 4.27
N ALA A 8 9.30 5.01 5.58
CA ALA A 8 8.16 5.74 6.15
C ALA A 8 8.15 7.22 5.75
N ALA A 9 9.31 7.88 5.78
CA ALA A 9 9.44 9.28 5.38
C ALA A 9 9.07 9.48 3.90
N VAL A 10 9.57 8.64 3.02
CA VAL A 10 9.24 8.69 1.58
C VAL A 10 7.77 8.38 1.35
N PHE A 11 7.22 7.40 2.06
CA PHE A 11 5.79 7.07 2.00
C PHE A 11 4.92 8.29 2.34
N VAL A 12 5.26 9.02 3.40
CA VAL A 12 4.54 10.25 3.80
C VAL A 12 4.62 11.31 2.71
N ILE A 13 5.81 11.55 2.18
CA ILE A 13 6.01 12.56 1.13
C ILE A 13 5.19 12.23 -0.12
N LEU A 14 5.26 10.98 -0.59
CA LEU A 14 4.52 10.55 -1.76
C LEU A 14 3.01 10.57 -1.54
N GLY A 15 2.55 10.15 -0.36
CA GLY A 15 1.13 10.11 -0.02
C GLY A 15 0.50 11.48 0.19
N ARG A 16 1.28 12.50 0.53
CA ARG A 16 0.77 13.87 0.71
C ARG A 16 0.90 14.74 -0.52
N PHE A 17 1.99 14.64 -1.25
CA PHE A 17 2.37 15.62 -2.27
C PHE A 17 2.33 15.06 -3.69
N VAL A 18 2.42 13.75 -3.87
CA VAL A 18 2.42 13.10 -5.20
C VAL A 18 1.15 12.27 -5.35
N VAL A 19 0.02 12.95 -5.35
CA VAL A 19 -1.32 12.34 -5.44
C VAL A 19 -2.16 13.01 -6.52
N ILE A 20 -3.09 12.26 -7.09
CA ILE A 20 -4.07 12.76 -8.04
C ILE A 20 -5.45 12.67 -7.37
N PRO A 21 -6.15 13.79 -7.12
CA PRO A 21 -7.48 13.79 -6.54
C PRO A 21 -8.50 13.08 -7.44
N THR A 22 -9.41 12.30 -6.83
CA THR A 22 -10.45 11.56 -7.56
C THR A 22 -11.82 12.20 -7.50
N GLY A 23 -12.01 13.23 -6.66
CA GLY A 23 -13.30 13.81 -6.35
C GLY A 23 -14.09 13.11 -5.25
N PHE A 24 -13.68 11.92 -4.83
CA PHE A 24 -14.22 11.25 -3.65
C PHE A 24 -13.55 11.77 -2.38
N PRO A 25 -14.27 11.92 -1.25
CA PRO A 25 -13.69 12.37 0.01
C PRO A 25 -12.56 11.45 0.47
N ASN A 26 -11.39 12.04 0.76
CA ASN A 26 -10.21 11.37 1.30
C ASN A 26 -9.69 10.19 0.45
N THR A 27 -10.04 10.17 -0.84
CA THR A 27 -9.62 9.11 -1.76
C THR A 27 -8.86 9.71 -2.93
N ASN A 28 -7.58 9.35 -3.05
CA ASN A 28 -6.68 9.86 -4.08
C ASN A 28 -5.96 8.70 -4.78
N ILE A 29 -5.49 8.93 -6.00
CA ILE A 29 -4.51 8.04 -6.64
C ILE A 29 -3.15 8.37 -6.05
N GLU A 30 -2.55 7.43 -5.33
CA GLU A 30 -1.30 7.62 -4.61
C GLU A 30 -0.16 6.82 -5.23
N THR A 31 1.04 7.39 -5.19
CA THR A 31 2.28 6.69 -5.57
C THR A 31 2.94 5.99 -4.39
N SER A 32 2.51 6.31 -3.16
CA SER A 32 3.09 5.80 -1.92
C SER A 32 3.02 4.28 -1.80
N TYR A 33 1.92 3.66 -2.24
CA TYR A 33 1.77 2.20 -2.15
C TYR A 33 2.61 1.45 -3.19
N ALA A 34 2.88 2.04 -4.34
CA ALA A 34 3.83 1.50 -5.30
C ALA A 34 5.26 1.48 -4.72
N PHE A 35 5.63 2.56 -4.03
CA PHE A 35 6.89 2.64 -3.30
C PHE A 35 6.94 1.65 -2.13
N LEU A 36 5.83 1.51 -1.39
CA LEU A 36 5.71 0.51 -0.33
C LEU A 36 5.95 -0.90 -0.86
N ALA A 37 5.40 -1.22 -2.03
CA ALA A 37 5.64 -2.52 -2.68
C ALA A 37 7.13 -2.73 -2.98
N LEU A 38 7.82 -1.71 -3.48
CA LEU A 38 9.26 -1.78 -3.74
C LEU A 38 10.06 -2.03 -2.46
N ILE A 39 9.87 -1.21 -1.43
CA ILE A 39 10.58 -1.31 -0.15
C ILE A 39 10.31 -2.66 0.50
N SER A 40 9.06 -3.10 0.49
CA SER A 40 8.67 -4.39 1.08
C SER A 40 9.31 -5.56 0.33
N ALA A 41 9.35 -5.49 -0.99
CA ALA A 41 9.97 -6.54 -1.81
C ALA A 41 11.48 -6.64 -1.59
N ILE A 42 12.14 -5.51 -1.35
CA ILE A 42 13.59 -5.46 -1.09
C ILE A 42 13.93 -5.94 0.32
N PHE A 43 13.23 -5.42 1.33
CA PHE A 43 13.59 -5.59 2.75
C PHE A 43 12.75 -6.62 3.51
N GLY A 44 11.71 -7.15 2.90
CA GLY A 44 10.91 -8.25 3.43
C GLY A 44 9.61 -7.84 4.16
N PRO A 45 8.84 -8.84 4.64
CA PRO A 45 7.51 -8.61 5.21
C PRO A 45 7.49 -7.71 6.44
N PHE A 46 8.45 -7.86 7.35
CA PHE A 46 8.49 -7.06 8.56
C PHE A 46 8.76 -5.58 8.24
N ALA A 47 9.72 -5.32 7.35
CA ALA A 47 10.01 -3.95 6.92
C ALA A 47 8.81 -3.33 6.21
N GLY A 48 8.10 -4.09 5.38
CA GLY A 48 6.87 -3.65 4.73
C GLY A 48 5.76 -3.34 5.72
N LEU A 49 5.55 -4.21 6.71
CA LEU A 49 4.57 -4.01 7.78
C LEU A 49 4.84 -2.70 8.53
N MET A 50 6.06 -2.51 9.00
CA MET A 50 6.42 -1.33 9.80
C MET A 50 6.41 -0.05 8.98
N THR A 51 6.90 -0.09 7.75
CA THR A 51 6.86 1.07 6.84
C THR A 51 5.43 1.51 6.56
N GLY A 52 4.54 0.57 6.28
CA GLY A 52 3.12 0.85 6.05
C GLY A 52 2.43 1.42 7.28
N LEU A 53 2.62 0.81 8.44
CA LEU A 53 2.03 1.27 9.70
C LEU A 53 2.52 2.68 10.07
N VAL A 54 3.82 2.85 10.18
CA VAL A 54 4.44 4.09 10.63
C VAL A 54 4.21 5.20 9.60
N GLY A 55 4.41 4.91 8.33
CA GLY A 55 4.23 5.90 7.25
C GLY A 55 2.79 6.40 7.17
N HIS A 56 1.82 5.50 7.18
CA HIS A 56 0.41 5.91 7.12
C HIS A 56 -0.03 6.67 8.37
N ALA A 57 0.39 6.21 9.55
CA ALA A 57 0.08 6.91 10.81
C ALA A 57 0.63 8.35 10.80
N ILE A 58 1.88 8.55 10.41
CA ILE A 58 2.48 9.89 10.31
C ILE A 58 1.77 10.73 9.26
N LYS A 59 1.44 10.15 8.11
CA LYS A 59 0.69 10.85 7.07
C LYS A 59 -0.64 11.36 7.60
N ASP A 60 -1.40 10.52 8.30
CA ASP A 60 -2.70 10.88 8.84
C ASP A 60 -2.58 11.94 9.94
N PHE A 61 -1.64 11.77 10.88
CA PHE A 61 -1.43 12.76 11.95
C PHE A 61 -1.03 14.13 11.39
N THR A 62 -0.20 14.16 10.36
CA THR A 62 0.24 15.43 9.76
C THR A 62 -0.78 16.04 8.81
N THR A 63 -1.70 15.24 8.26
CA THR A 63 -2.73 15.71 7.31
C THR A 63 -4.03 16.06 8.02
N TYR A 64 -4.47 15.21 8.96
CA TYR A 64 -5.80 15.31 9.59
C TYR A 64 -5.74 15.58 11.11
N GLY A 65 -4.56 15.55 11.71
CA GLY A 65 -4.38 15.70 13.15
C GLY A 65 -4.64 14.43 13.97
N SER A 66 -5.14 13.37 13.35
CA SER A 66 -5.37 12.07 13.98
C SER A 66 -5.26 10.95 12.97
N ALA A 67 -4.94 9.74 13.42
CA ALA A 67 -4.83 8.58 12.56
C ALA A 67 -6.17 7.84 12.47
N TRP A 68 -6.50 7.40 11.25
CA TRP A 68 -7.63 6.51 10.99
C TRP A 68 -7.14 5.06 11.06
N TRP A 69 -7.16 4.49 12.25
CA TRP A 69 -6.45 3.25 12.57
C TRP A 69 -6.84 2.05 11.71
N SER A 70 -8.09 1.94 11.28
CA SER A 70 -8.51 0.87 10.37
C SER A 70 -7.70 0.85 9.07
N TRP A 71 -7.50 1.99 8.47
CA TRP A 71 -6.73 2.15 7.22
C TRP A 71 -5.22 2.07 7.46
N VAL A 72 -4.75 2.58 8.60
CA VAL A 72 -3.35 2.46 9.02
C VAL A 72 -2.95 1.00 9.21
N ILE A 73 -3.77 0.21 9.90
CA ILE A 73 -3.55 -1.23 10.08
C ILE A 73 -3.50 -1.94 8.73
N CYS A 74 -4.40 -1.60 7.82
CA CYS A 74 -4.42 -2.17 6.47
C CYS A 74 -3.18 -1.82 5.66
N SER A 75 -2.63 -0.61 5.80
CA SER A 75 -1.36 -0.25 5.18
C SER A 75 -0.21 -1.11 5.69
N GLY A 76 -0.20 -1.44 6.98
CA GLY A 76 0.75 -2.40 7.53
C GLY A 76 0.57 -3.81 6.96
N ILE A 77 -0.66 -4.30 6.91
CA ILE A 77 -0.97 -5.63 6.39
C ILE A 77 -0.56 -5.75 4.92
N ILE A 78 -0.89 -4.76 4.09
CA ILE A 78 -0.55 -4.81 2.67
C ILE A 78 0.96 -4.72 2.45
N GLY A 79 1.67 -3.93 3.26
CA GLY A 79 3.13 -3.90 3.25
C GLY A 79 3.73 -5.26 3.57
N CYS A 80 3.20 -5.97 4.56
CA CYS A 80 3.59 -7.33 4.90
C CYS A 80 3.35 -8.30 3.72
N LEU A 81 2.18 -8.23 3.09
CA LEU A 81 1.84 -9.07 1.93
C LEU A 81 2.76 -8.80 0.74
N TYR A 82 3.08 -7.55 0.46
CA TYR A 82 4.04 -7.19 -0.58
C TYR A 82 5.44 -7.74 -0.27
N GLY A 83 5.84 -7.75 0.98
CA GLY A 83 7.09 -8.36 1.40
C GLY A 83 7.13 -9.86 1.15
N TRP A 84 6.05 -10.57 1.43
CA TRP A 84 5.94 -12.00 1.13
C TRP A 84 5.97 -12.29 -0.38
N ILE A 85 5.27 -11.48 -1.16
CA ILE A 85 5.35 -11.56 -2.63
C ILE A 85 6.80 -11.35 -3.08
N GLY A 86 7.45 -10.35 -2.52
CA GLY A 86 8.84 -10.00 -2.84
C GLY A 86 9.84 -11.13 -2.61
N LEU A 87 9.63 -11.96 -1.59
CA LEU A 87 10.51 -13.11 -1.32
C LEU A 87 10.56 -14.10 -2.49
N LYS A 88 9.52 -14.15 -3.30
CA LYS A 88 9.42 -15.06 -4.46
C LYS A 88 9.80 -14.42 -5.78
N LEU A 89 10.08 -13.11 -5.80
CA LEU A 89 10.46 -12.41 -7.02
C LEU A 89 11.94 -12.55 -7.37
N ASN A 90 12.77 -12.95 -6.41
CA ASN A 90 14.22 -13.11 -6.56
C ASN A 90 14.90 -11.85 -7.15
N LEU A 91 14.57 -10.68 -6.61
CA LEU A 91 15.08 -9.39 -7.11
C LEU A 91 16.60 -9.28 -7.03
N SER A 92 17.24 -9.96 -6.06
CA SER A 92 18.69 -9.95 -5.88
C SER A 92 19.44 -10.60 -7.04
N SER A 93 18.78 -11.41 -7.87
CA SER A 93 19.40 -12.00 -9.06
C SER A 93 19.63 -11.01 -10.19
N GLY A 94 19.09 -9.79 -10.09
CA GLY A 94 19.15 -8.79 -11.15
C GLY A 94 18.18 -9.04 -12.30
N LEU A 95 17.31 -10.04 -12.18
CA LEU A 95 16.36 -10.42 -13.21
C LEU A 95 14.93 -10.22 -12.71
N PHE A 96 14.17 -9.37 -13.40
CA PHE A 96 12.73 -9.25 -13.19
C PHE A 96 12.03 -9.75 -14.46
N SER A 97 11.82 -11.05 -14.51
CA SER A 97 11.28 -11.75 -15.68
C SER A 97 9.79 -11.44 -15.88
N ARG A 98 9.27 -11.79 -17.06
CA ARG A 98 7.83 -11.70 -17.34
C ARG A 98 7.01 -12.56 -16.36
N LYS A 99 7.54 -13.71 -15.95
CA LYS A 99 6.90 -14.57 -14.95
C LYS A 99 6.83 -13.89 -13.59
N SER A 100 7.91 -13.23 -13.15
CA SER A 100 7.95 -12.47 -11.90
C SER A 100 6.97 -11.29 -11.95
N MET A 101 6.89 -10.60 -13.08
CA MET A 101 5.95 -9.49 -13.30
C MET A 101 4.50 -9.96 -13.16
N ILE A 102 4.15 -11.07 -13.76
CA ILE A 102 2.80 -11.66 -13.67
C ILE A 102 2.51 -12.08 -12.24
N TYR A 103 3.45 -12.75 -11.59
CA TYR A 103 3.31 -13.18 -10.20
C TYR A 103 3.08 -11.99 -9.26
N PHE A 104 3.89 -10.94 -9.40
CA PHE A 104 3.73 -9.73 -8.60
C PHE A 104 2.34 -9.11 -8.81
N ASN A 105 1.90 -8.97 -10.05
CA ASN A 105 0.62 -8.33 -10.34
C ASN A 105 -0.58 -9.14 -9.88
N ILE A 106 -0.57 -10.46 -10.02
CA ILE A 106 -1.62 -11.32 -9.45
C ILE A 106 -1.65 -11.18 -7.94
N GLY A 107 -0.50 -11.23 -7.30
CA GLY A 107 -0.39 -11.08 -5.84
C GLY A 107 -0.86 -9.72 -5.35
N GLN A 108 -0.48 -8.63 -6.01
CA GLN A 108 -0.89 -7.29 -5.59
C GLN A 108 -2.38 -7.04 -5.82
N ILE A 109 -2.97 -7.58 -6.88
CA ILE A 109 -4.42 -7.48 -7.12
C ILE A 109 -5.18 -8.14 -5.97
N ILE A 110 -4.81 -9.36 -5.61
CA ILE A 110 -5.44 -10.10 -4.51
C ILE A 110 -5.24 -9.35 -3.19
N ALA A 111 -4.03 -8.89 -2.90
CA ALA A 111 -3.71 -8.17 -1.66
C ALA A 111 -4.52 -6.87 -1.54
N ASN A 112 -4.63 -6.10 -2.61
CA ASN A 112 -5.41 -4.86 -2.60
C ASN A 112 -6.90 -5.10 -2.41
N ILE A 113 -7.46 -6.13 -3.03
CA ILE A 113 -8.87 -6.49 -2.83
C ILE A 113 -9.11 -6.89 -1.37
N ILE A 114 -8.28 -7.75 -0.81
CA ILE A 114 -8.44 -8.21 0.58
C ILE A 114 -8.32 -7.02 1.55
N CYS A 115 -7.30 -6.20 1.41
CA CYS A 115 -7.05 -5.12 2.38
C CYS A 115 -8.07 -3.98 2.26
N TRP A 116 -8.28 -3.46 1.07
CA TRP A 116 -9.06 -2.23 0.90
C TRP A 116 -10.55 -2.45 0.71
N ALA A 117 -10.94 -3.54 0.08
CA ALA A 117 -12.35 -3.84 -0.17
C ALA A 117 -13.00 -4.65 0.95
N LEU A 118 -12.24 -5.40 1.75
CA LEU A 118 -12.76 -6.27 2.81
C LEU A 118 -12.32 -5.85 4.21
N ILE A 119 -11.02 -5.79 4.48
CA ILE A 119 -10.51 -5.60 5.85
C ILE A 119 -10.75 -4.15 6.33
N ALA A 120 -10.35 -3.15 5.55
CA ALA A 120 -10.47 -1.76 5.97
C ALA A 120 -11.93 -1.33 6.21
N PRO A 121 -12.90 -1.62 5.32
CA PRO A 121 -14.29 -1.30 5.58
C PRO A 121 -14.86 -2.02 6.80
N THR A 122 -14.52 -3.29 6.98
CA THR A 122 -14.98 -4.07 8.14
C THR A 122 -14.45 -3.48 9.44
N LEU A 123 -13.17 -3.08 9.49
CA LEU A 123 -12.59 -2.41 10.65
C LEU A 123 -13.22 -1.05 10.90
N ASP A 124 -13.55 -0.28 9.86
CA ASP A 124 -14.27 0.99 9.99
C ASP A 124 -15.62 0.82 10.68
N ILE A 125 -16.35 -0.24 10.33
CA ILE A 125 -17.63 -0.55 10.99
C ILE A 125 -17.41 -0.95 12.44
N LEU A 126 -16.43 -1.82 12.70
CA LEU A 126 -16.18 -2.35 14.04
C LEU A 126 -15.60 -1.33 15.01
N ILE A 127 -14.69 -0.47 14.53
CA ILE A 127 -13.98 0.50 15.38
C ILE A 127 -14.72 1.83 15.46
N TYR A 128 -15.22 2.34 14.33
CA TYR A 128 -15.79 3.68 14.21
C TYR A 128 -17.29 3.72 13.97
N ASN A 129 -17.93 2.55 13.89
CA ASN A 129 -19.36 2.42 13.63
C ASN A 129 -19.82 3.18 12.37
N GLU A 130 -19.01 3.17 11.34
CA GLU A 130 -19.31 3.85 10.07
C GLU A 130 -20.40 3.13 9.27
N PRO A 131 -21.16 3.86 8.43
CA PRO A 131 -22.17 3.23 7.58
C PRO A 131 -21.55 2.27 6.55
N ALA A 132 -22.07 1.05 6.45
CA ALA A 132 -21.52 0.00 5.60
C ALA A 132 -21.45 0.40 4.11
N ASN A 133 -22.52 1.01 3.58
CA ASN A 133 -22.55 1.44 2.17
C ASN A 133 -21.46 2.46 1.84
N LYS A 134 -21.17 3.37 2.77
CA LYS A 134 -20.12 4.38 2.60
C LYS A 134 -18.74 3.73 2.56
N VAL A 135 -18.41 2.92 3.56
CA VAL A 135 -17.05 2.37 3.72
C VAL A 135 -16.72 1.29 2.70
N TYR A 136 -17.67 0.45 2.31
CA TYR A 136 -17.43 -0.56 1.26
C TYR A 136 -17.30 0.09 -0.12
N THR A 137 -18.07 1.14 -0.42
CA THR A 137 -17.88 1.91 -1.66
C THR A 137 -16.51 2.55 -1.71
N GLN A 138 -16.10 3.19 -0.63
CA GLN A 138 -14.79 3.81 -0.48
C GLN A 138 -13.66 2.78 -0.60
N GLY A 139 -13.83 1.62 0.02
CA GLY A 139 -12.88 0.51 -0.05
C GLY A 139 -12.70 -0.06 -1.44
N VAL A 140 -13.78 -0.29 -2.17
CA VAL A 140 -13.72 -0.79 -3.56
C VAL A 140 -13.00 0.21 -4.47
N ILE A 141 -13.32 1.50 -4.35
CA ILE A 141 -12.65 2.55 -5.13
C ILE A 141 -11.16 2.58 -4.80
N SER A 142 -10.80 2.54 -3.53
CA SER A 142 -9.40 2.52 -3.10
C SER A 142 -8.67 1.29 -3.63
N ALA A 143 -9.31 0.11 -3.60
CA ALA A 143 -8.73 -1.12 -4.15
C ALA A 143 -8.44 -0.97 -5.64
N VAL A 144 -9.38 -0.48 -6.43
CA VAL A 144 -9.21 -0.29 -7.88
C VAL A 144 -8.07 0.69 -8.17
N LEU A 145 -8.06 1.84 -7.50
CA LEU A 145 -7.03 2.86 -7.71
C LEU A 145 -5.64 2.36 -7.33
N ASN A 146 -5.51 1.64 -6.22
CA ASN A 146 -4.23 1.08 -5.79
C ASN A 146 -3.78 -0.08 -6.69
N ILE A 147 -4.69 -0.91 -7.17
CA ILE A 147 -4.36 -1.96 -8.15
C ILE A 147 -3.73 -1.35 -9.40
N ILE A 148 -4.30 -0.27 -9.91
CA ILE A 148 -3.78 0.43 -11.10
C ILE A 148 -2.41 1.06 -10.79
N SER A 149 -2.32 1.82 -9.71
CA SER A 149 -1.10 2.54 -9.32
C SER A 149 0.05 1.56 -9.02
N VAL A 150 -0.19 0.57 -8.18
CA VAL A 150 0.83 -0.44 -7.83
C VAL A 150 1.17 -1.31 -9.03
N GLY A 151 0.18 -1.67 -9.83
CA GLY A 151 0.40 -2.48 -11.03
C GLY A 151 1.30 -1.80 -12.04
N ILE A 152 1.08 -0.53 -12.32
CA ILE A 152 1.88 0.23 -13.30
C ILE A 152 3.18 0.72 -12.67
N ILE A 153 3.10 1.54 -11.64
CA ILE A 153 4.26 2.20 -11.05
C ILE A 153 5.12 1.19 -10.27
N GLY A 154 4.50 0.31 -9.50
CA GLY A 154 5.20 -0.72 -8.75
C GLY A 154 5.99 -1.67 -9.66
N THR A 155 5.40 -2.10 -10.76
CA THR A 155 6.08 -2.96 -11.75
C THR A 155 7.29 -2.24 -12.36
N ILE A 156 7.13 -0.96 -12.72
CA ILE A 156 8.23 -0.15 -13.26
C ILE A 156 9.36 -0.02 -12.23
N LEU A 157 9.02 0.28 -10.97
CA LEU A 157 10.01 0.42 -9.90
C LEU A 157 10.77 -0.88 -9.64
N LEU A 158 10.07 -2.00 -9.58
CA LEU A 158 10.70 -3.31 -9.37
C LEU A 158 11.62 -3.68 -10.52
N LYS A 159 11.20 -3.43 -11.75
CA LYS A 159 12.01 -3.68 -12.93
C LYS A 159 13.25 -2.78 -12.98
N ALA A 160 13.09 -1.52 -12.60
CA ALA A 160 14.21 -0.57 -12.56
C ALA A 160 15.22 -0.92 -11.46
N TYR A 161 14.75 -1.42 -10.32
CA TYR A 161 15.62 -1.87 -9.23
C TYR A 161 16.38 -3.16 -9.60
N ALA A 162 15.72 -4.11 -10.23
CA ALA A 162 16.35 -5.36 -10.66
C ALA A 162 17.26 -5.17 -11.91
#